data_d59ae533fc365344bca5c16b053dd086
#
_entry.id   d59ae533fc365344bca5c16b053dd086
#
_cell.length_a   1.000
_cell.length_b   1.000
_cell.length_c   1.000
_cell.angle_alpha   90.00
_cell.angle_beta   90.00
_cell.angle_gamma   90.00
#
_symmetry.space_group_name_H-M   'P 1'
#
loop_
_entity.id
_entity.type
_entity.pdbx_description
1 polymer ?
#
loop_
_entity_poly.entity_id
_entity_poly.type
_entity_poly.pdbx_seq_one_letter_code
_entity_poly.pdbx_strand_id
1 'polypeptide(L)'
;MCAGEDLEGGEVLDLLASLVDKSLVLVAEQGGEARYRLLEPARQYASEKLEEVGEAEEVHRRHAGYYLALAEEAEPDPREQGAWLERLGAERDNFRAALGWALRPEASAKAAGLGVRLAVALGHRRFWAAYGLDEGLTWFKRGLAGSGTLPETLRAEALAHAGWIANFQGNYERAHRLLEENHAVSKELGDKQIVATSLIQLGQFLTMHGSEQERVESLRDET
;
A
#
# COMPACT_ATOMS: atom_id res chain seq x y z
N MET A 1 -11.00 14.00 -6.87
CA MET A 1 -11.08 13.48 -5.48
C MET A 1 -12.14 14.21 -4.66
N CYS A 2 -12.08 15.52 -4.49
CA CYS A 2 -13.06 16.28 -3.68
C CYS A 2 -14.38 16.60 -4.40
N ALA A 3 -14.38 16.71 -5.72
CA ALA A 3 -15.60 16.87 -6.51
C ALA A 3 -16.44 15.58 -6.46
N GLY A 4 -17.74 15.71 -6.23
CA GLY A 4 -18.71 14.62 -6.16
C GLY A 4 -19.99 15.01 -6.91
N GLU A 5 -21.10 14.26 -6.68
CA GLU A 5 -22.37 14.54 -7.34
C GLU A 5 -22.91 15.95 -7.01
N ASP A 6 -22.55 16.52 -5.84
CA ASP A 6 -23.05 17.79 -5.31
C ASP A 6 -22.06 18.96 -5.41
N LEU A 7 -20.80 18.75 -5.88
CA LEU A 7 -19.77 19.79 -5.96
C LEU A 7 -19.02 19.74 -7.28
N GLU A 8 -19.07 20.83 -8.02
CA GLU A 8 -18.27 20.99 -9.23
C GLU A 8 -16.80 21.35 -8.88
N GLY A 9 -15.87 20.99 -9.78
CA GLY A 9 -14.43 21.24 -9.56
C GLY A 9 -14.08 22.72 -9.29
N GLY A 10 -14.83 23.66 -9.89
CA GLY A 10 -14.67 25.09 -9.64
C GLY A 10 -15.03 25.50 -8.22
N GLU A 11 -16.14 24.97 -7.69
CA GLU A 11 -16.61 25.26 -6.33
C GLU A 11 -15.62 24.75 -5.28
N VAL A 12 -14.95 23.63 -5.54
CA VAL A 12 -13.91 23.09 -4.63
C VAL A 12 -12.75 24.08 -4.48
N LEU A 13 -12.33 24.74 -5.57
CA LEU A 13 -11.26 25.75 -5.54
C LEU A 13 -11.67 26.98 -4.75
N ASP A 14 -12.91 27.46 -4.93
CA ASP A 14 -13.44 28.61 -4.18
C ASP A 14 -13.54 28.32 -2.69
N LEU A 15 -13.99 27.12 -2.32
CA LEU A 15 -14.02 26.65 -0.93
C LEU A 15 -12.61 26.54 -0.33
N LEU A 16 -11.65 26.01 -1.07
CA LEU A 16 -10.25 25.94 -0.61
C LEU A 16 -9.66 27.34 -0.42
N ALA A 17 -9.89 28.28 -1.34
CA ALA A 17 -9.46 29.68 -1.21
C ALA A 17 -10.05 30.30 0.06
N SER A 18 -11.35 30.13 0.31
CA SER A 18 -12.01 30.59 1.53
C SER A 18 -11.41 30.00 2.81
N LEU A 19 -11.01 28.72 2.80
CA LEU A 19 -10.37 28.09 3.95
C LEU A 19 -8.94 28.60 4.18
N VAL A 20 -8.22 28.92 3.10
CA VAL A 20 -6.89 29.56 3.16
C VAL A 20 -7.01 30.97 3.76
N ASP A 21 -7.97 31.78 3.30
CA ASP A 21 -8.21 33.14 3.84
C ASP A 21 -8.53 33.13 5.34
N LYS A 22 -9.20 32.08 5.79
CA LYS A 22 -9.52 31.84 7.21
C LYS A 22 -8.37 31.20 8.00
N SER A 23 -7.22 30.98 7.38
CA SER A 23 -6.06 30.34 7.99
C SER A 23 -6.34 28.92 8.53
N LEU A 24 -7.32 28.21 7.98
CA LEU A 24 -7.64 26.81 8.31
C LEU A 24 -6.88 25.81 7.43
N VAL A 25 -6.43 26.28 6.27
CA VAL A 25 -5.64 25.54 5.29
C VAL A 25 -4.35 26.30 5.02
N LEU A 26 -3.23 25.61 5.04
CA LEU A 26 -1.93 26.11 4.61
C LEU A 26 -1.72 25.75 3.14
N VAL A 27 -1.16 26.68 2.40
CA VAL A 27 -0.70 26.45 1.03
C VAL A 27 0.82 26.42 1.04
N ALA A 28 1.40 25.41 0.45
CA ALA A 28 2.83 25.30 0.20
C ALA A 28 3.05 25.00 -1.28
N GLU A 29 4.09 25.54 -1.86
CA GLU A 29 4.53 25.20 -3.21
C GLU A 29 5.58 24.08 -3.10
N GLN A 30 5.34 22.98 -3.80
CA GLN A 30 6.27 21.85 -3.86
C GLN A 30 6.33 21.31 -5.30
N GLY A 31 7.51 21.34 -5.90
CA GLY A 31 7.70 20.86 -7.27
C GLY A 31 6.93 21.67 -8.33
N GLY A 32 6.60 22.95 -8.06
CA GLY A 32 5.81 23.81 -8.96
C GLY A 32 4.30 23.61 -8.86
N GLU A 33 3.83 22.78 -7.92
CA GLU A 33 2.40 22.55 -7.65
C GLU A 33 1.99 23.13 -6.29
N ALA A 34 0.80 23.71 -6.22
CA ALA A 34 0.20 24.16 -4.96
C ALA A 34 -0.30 22.96 -4.15
N ARG A 35 0.18 22.80 -2.92
CA ARG A 35 -0.25 21.79 -1.98
C ARG A 35 -1.00 22.40 -0.83
N TYR A 36 -2.16 21.84 -0.55
CA TYR A 36 -3.06 22.30 0.50
C TYR A 36 -2.98 21.34 1.69
N ARG A 37 -2.78 21.90 2.88
CA ARG A 37 -2.71 21.14 4.13
C ARG A 37 -3.63 21.74 5.17
N LEU A 38 -4.59 20.98 5.66
CA LEU A 38 -5.42 21.33 6.81
C LEU A 38 -4.55 21.42 8.06
N LEU A 39 -4.81 22.42 8.89
CA LEU A 39 -4.30 22.43 10.26
C LEU A 39 -4.91 21.28 11.04
N GLU A 40 -4.15 20.69 11.95
CA GLU A 40 -4.59 19.50 12.70
C GLU A 40 -5.94 19.67 13.41
N PRO A 41 -6.23 20.81 14.12
CA PRO A 41 -7.55 21.01 14.68
C PRO A 41 -8.67 21.10 13.63
N ALA A 42 -8.40 21.71 12.47
CA ALA A 42 -9.38 21.79 11.39
C ALA A 42 -9.62 20.41 10.75
N ARG A 43 -8.59 19.60 10.60
CA ARG A 43 -8.67 18.24 10.10
C ARG A 43 -9.50 17.35 11.04
N GLN A 44 -9.23 17.43 12.35
CA GLN A 44 -9.97 16.67 13.34
C GLN A 44 -11.45 17.05 13.35
N TYR A 45 -11.76 18.35 13.39
CA TYR A 45 -13.14 18.84 13.34
C TYR A 45 -13.87 18.39 12.07
N ALA A 46 -13.20 18.46 10.91
CA ALA A 46 -13.80 18.00 9.65
C ALA A 46 -14.07 16.48 9.67
N SER A 47 -13.16 15.69 10.25
CA SER A 47 -13.34 14.25 10.41
C SER A 47 -14.56 13.91 11.28
N GLU A 48 -14.68 14.59 12.45
CA GLU A 48 -15.83 14.42 13.35
C GLU A 48 -17.15 14.79 12.64
N LYS A 49 -17.15 15.88 11.85
CA LYS A 49 -18.34 16.28 11.08
C LYS A 49 -18.71 15.27 9.99
N LEU A 50 -17.75 14.72 9.28
CA LEU A 50 -17.99 13.65 8.30
C LEU A 50 -18.61 12.41 8.95
N GLU A 51 -18.16 12.05 10.16
CA GLU A 51 -18.73 10.94 10.92
C GLU A 51 -20.18 11.26 11.38
N GLU A 52 -20.44 12.47 11.91
CA GLU A 52 -21.76 12.91 12.34
C GLU A 52 -22.80 12.86 11.21
N VAL A 53 -22.43 13.23 9.98
CA VAL A 53 -23.34 13.21 8.82
C VAL A 53 -23.35 11.87 8.08
N GLY A 54 -22.50 10.90 8.47
CA GLY A 54 -22.42 9.56 7.88
C GLY A 54 -21.69 9.50 6.53
N GLU A 55 -20.93 10.52 6.15
CA GLU A 55 -20.22 10.60 4.88
C GLU A 55 -18.78 10.07 4.95
N ALA A 56 -18.24 9.84 6.16
CA ALA A 56 -16.84 9.51 6.38
C ALA A 56 -16.38 8.30 5.56
N GLU A 57 -17.18 7.22 5.53
CA GLU A 57 -16.84 5.98 4.82
C GLU A 57 -16.71 6.21 3.31
N GLU A 58 -17.62 6.98 2.72
CA GLU A 58 -17.60 7.29 1.29
C GLU A 58 -16.44 8.21 0.91
N VAL A 59 -16.14 9.23 1.73
CA VAL A 59 -15.02 10.14 1.52
C VAL A 59 -13.70 9.38 1.60
N HIS A 60 -13.53 8.52 2.59
CA HIS A 60 -12.33 7.69 2.74
C HIS A 60 -12.18 6.70 1.59
N ARG A 61 -13.28 6.10 1.13
CA ARG A 61 -13.27 5.18 -0.01
C ARG A 61 -12.83 5.89 -1.28
N ARG A 62 -13.35 7.09 -1.55
CA ARG A 62 -12.92 7.92 -2.70
C ARG A 62 -11.46 8.34 -2.61
N HIS A 63 -11.02 8.75 -1.42
CA HIS A 63 -9.62 9.07 -1.15
C HIS A 63 -8.71 7.87 -1.46
N ALA A 64 -9.00 6.71 -0.90
CA ALA A 64 -8.21 5.50 -1.13
C ALA A 64 -8.25 5.05 -2.60
N GLY A 65 -9.39 5.18 -3.27
CA GLY A 65 -9.53 4.89 -4.70
C GLY A 65 -8.68 5.81 -5.59
N TYR A 66 -8.61 7.10 -5.26
CA TYR A 66 -7.77 8.05 -5.97
C TYR A 66 -6.28 7.69 -5.84
N TYR A 67 -5.82 7.39 -4.62
CA TYR A 67 -4.41 7.04 -4.38
C TYR A 67 -4.05 5.65 -4.92
N LEU A 68 -5.01 4.73 -5.00
CA LEU A 68 -4.83 3.48 -5.73
C LEU A 68 -4.64 3.74 -7.22
N ALA A 69 -5.49 4.56 -7.84
CA ALA A 69 -5.35 4.89 -9.26
C ALA A 69 -4.00 5.56 -9.54
N LEU A 70 -3.55 6.47 -8.67
CA LEU A 70 -2.22 7.09 -8.76
C LEU A 70 -1.08 6.07 -8.67
N ALA A 71 -1.18 5.09 -7.75
CA ALA A 71 -0.17 4.05 -7.60
C ALA A 71 -0.16 3.06 -8.78
N GLU A 72 -1.31 2.84 -9.43
CA GLU A 72 -1.48 1.98 -10.61
C GLU A 72 -1.23 2.69 -11.94
N GLU A 73 -1.05 4.01 -11.93
CA GLU A 73 -0.77 4.77 -13.14
C GLU A 73 0.39 4.14 -13.94
N ALA A 74 0.30 4.20 -15.27
CA ALA A 74 1.23 3.51 -16.15
C ALA A 74 2.70 3.77 -15.78
N GLU A 75 3.51 2.74 -15.93
CA GLU A 75 4.94 2.83 -15.62
C GLU A 75 5.59 3.89 -16.54
N PRO A 76 6.25 4.90 -15.97
CA PRO A 76 6.95 5.88 -16.77
C PRO A 76 8.13 5.20 -17.51
N ASP A 77 8.66 5.88 -18.52
CA ASP A 77 9.93 5.48 -19.15
C ASP A 77 10.94 5.14 -18.03
N PRO A 78 11.71 4.05 -18.14
CA PRO A 78 12.74 3.70 -17.16
C PRO A 78 13.69 4.84 -16.78
N ARG A 79 13.85 5.84 -17.66
CA ARG A 79 14.64 7.04 -17.41
C ARG A 79 13.98 8.02 -16.42
N GLU A 80 12.66 7.95 -16.29
CA GLU A 80 11.84 8.83 -15.43
C GLU A 80 11.46 8.14 -14.11
N GLN A 81 11.88 6.90 -13.90
CA GLN A 81 11.53 6.11 -12.72
C GLN A 81 11.88 6.82 -11.40
N GLY A 82 13.00 7.55 -11.35
CA GLY A 82 13.41 8.34 -10.18
C GLY A 82 12.42 9.47 -9.88
N ALA A 83 12.08 10.28 -10.88
CA ALA A 83 11.14 11.39 -10.72
C ALA A 83 9.73 10.89 -10.37
N TRP A 84 9.31 9.75 -10.94
CA TRP A 84 8.06 9.10 -10.61
C TRP A 84 8.03 8.63 -9.14
N LEU A 85 9.10 8.01 -8.68
CA LEU A 85 9.22 7.56 -7.30
C LEU A 85 9.21 8.75 -6.32
N GLU A 86 9.85 9.87 -6.66
CA GLU A 86 9.79 11.12 -5.88
C GLU A 86 8.36 11.67 -5.83
N ARG A 87 7.63 11.64 -6.95
CA ARG A 87 6.20 12.04 -7.00
C ARG A 87 5.36 11.17 -6.06
N LEU A 88 5.52 9.85 -6.09
CA LEU A 88 4.85 8.96 -5.14
C LEU A 88 5.28 9.22 -3.69
N GLY A 89 6.57 9.50 -3.48
CA GLY A 89 7.11 9.83 -2.16
C GLY A 89 6.50 11.09 -1.55
N ALA A 90 6.16 12.08 -2.37
CA ALA A 90 5.48 13.29 -1.95
C ALA A 90 4.04 13.01 -1.43
N GLU A 91 3.44 11.90 -1.82
CA GLU A 91 2.10 11.45 -1.40
C GLU A 91 2.12 10.44 -0.24
N ARG A 92 3.28 10.22 0.36
CA ARG A 92 3.47 9.19 1.40
C ARG A 92 2.46 9.24 2.53
N ASP A 93 2.16 10.43 3.05
CA ASP A 93 1.21 10.59 4.16
C ASP A 93 -0.23 10.30 3.71
N ASN A 94 -0.56 10.59 2.46
CA ASN A 94 -1.85 10.26 1.86
C ASN A 94 -2.00 8.74 1.63
N PHE A 95 -0.94 8.07 1.17
CA PHE A 95 -0.91 6.61 1.09
C PHE A 95 -1.09 5.96 2.47
N ARG A 96 -0.43 6.49 3.51
CA ARG A 96 -0.61 6.03 4.89
C ARG A 96 -2.03 6.20 5.39
N ALA A 97 -2.65 7.35 5.12
CA ALA A 97 -4.04 7.60 5.48
C ALA A 97 -4.99 6.63 4.78
N ALA A 98 -4.79 6.40 3.47
CA ALA A 98 -5.59 5.47 2.68
C ALA A 98 -5.45 4.02 3.17
N LEU A 99 -4.20 3.57 3.41
CA LEU A 99 -3.91 2.23 3.93
C LEU A 99 -4.42 2.06 5.37
N GLY A 100 -4.26 3.08 6.21
CA GLY A 100 -4.74 3.08 7.60
C GLY A 100 -6.24 2.89 7.70
N TRP A 101 -7.00 3.59 6.84
CA TRP A 101 -8.44 3.41 6.76
C TRP A 101 -8.82 2.04 6.18
N ALA A 102 -8.21 1.67 5.05
CA ALA A 102 -8.59 0.46 4.32
C ALA A 102 -8.24 -0.83 5.06
N LEU A 103 -7.15 -0.83 5.84
CA LEU A 103 -6.63 -2.00 6.56
C LEU A 103 -6.82 -1.90 8.09
N ARG A 104 -7.83 -1.14 8.55
CA ARG A 104 -8.23 -1.11 9.96
C ARG A 104 -8.91 -2.43 10.35
N PRO A 105 -8.90 -2.82 11.64
CA PRO A 105 -9.46 -4.11 12.08
C PRO A 105 -10.92 -4.33 11.68
N GLU A 106 -11.74 -3.27 11.70
CA GLU A 106 -13.17 -3.30 11.36
C GLU A 106 -13.47 -3.00 9.88
N ALA A 107 -12.45 -3.01 9.04
CA ALA A 107 -12.62 -2.74 7.62
C ALA A 107 -13.53 -3.79 6.95
N SER A 108 -14.40 -3.35 6.08
CA SER A 108 -15.15 -4.25 5.21
C SER A 108 -14.21 -5.02 4.27
N ALA A 109 -14.59 -6.21 3.82
CA ALA A 109 -13.82 -6.98 2.84
C ALA A 109 -13.46 -6.16 1.58
N LYS A 110 -14.39 -5.28 1.15
CA LYS A 110 -14.16 -4.39 0.00
C LYS A 110 -13.08 -3.35 0.30
N ALA A 111 -13.10 -2.74 1.48
CA ALA A 111 -12.07 -1.78 1.90
C ALA A 111 -10.71 -2.48 2.06
N ALA A 112 -10.67 -3.64 2.73
CA ALA A 112 -9.46 -4.42 2.91
C ALA A 112 -8.84 -4.84 1.56
N GLY A 113 -9.66 -5.29 0.60
CA GLY A 113 -9.21 -5.60 -0.76
C GLY A 113 -8.58 -4.39 -1.47
N LEU A 114 -9.18 -3.20 -1.32
CA LEU A 114 -8.65 -1.96 -1.87
C LEU A 114 -7.29 -1.61 -1.22
N GLY A 115 -7.18 -1.76 0.11
CA GLY A 115 -5.94 -1.51 0.84
C GLY A 115 -4.81 -2.45 0.44
N VAL A 116 -5.08 -3.77 0.31
CA VAL A 116 -4.08 -4.73 -0.14
C VAL A 116 -3.65 -4.43 -1.58
N ARG A 117 -4.59 -4.10 -2.47
CA ARG A 117 -4.29 -3.72 -3.85
C ARG A 117 -3.40 -2.48 -3.92
N LEU A 118 -3.67 -1.47 -3.07
CA LEU A 118 -2.81 -0.29 -2.96
C LEU A 118 -1.40 -0.65 -2.47
N ALA A 119 -1.29 -1.49 -1.44
CA ALA A 119 0.02 -1.93 -0.92
C ALA A 119 0.82 -2.70 -1.99
N VAL A 120 0.17 -3.55 -2.78
CA VAL A 120 0.76 -4.29 -3.91
C VAL A 120 1.20 -3.34 -5.02
N ALA A 121 0.35 -2.40 -5.43
CA ALA A 121 0.68 -1.41 -6.46
C ALA A 121 1.94 -0.59 -6.06
N LEU A 122 2.03 -0.15 -4.82
CA LEU A 122 3.23 0.51 -4.29
C LEU A 122 4.44 -0.43 -4.25
N GLY A 123 4.24 -1.72 -3.98
CA GLY A 123 5.28 -2.75 -4.03
C GLY A 123 5.88 -2.90 -5.43
N HIS A 124 5.06 -2.99 -6.46
CA HIS A 124 5.49 -3.04 -7.87
C HIS A 124 6.32 -1.82 -8.27
N ARG A 125 6.05 -0.66 -7.68
CA ARG A 125 6.78 0.60 -7.92
C ARG A 125 8.06 0.75 -7.10
N ARG A 126 8.48 -0.29 -6.37
CA ARG A 126 9.63 -0.23 -5.46
C ARG A 126 9.52 0.82 -4.35
N PHE A 127 8.31 1.31 -4.10
CA PHE A 127 8.05 2.36 -3.11
C PHE A 127 8.52 1.94 -1.71
N TRP A 128 8.23 0.70 -1.31
CA TRP A 128 8.65 0.19 -0.01
C TRP A 128 10.17 0.09 0.14
N ALA A 129 10.88 -0.22 -0.94
CA ALA A 129 12.35 -0.24 -0.93
C ALA A 129 12.95 1.16 -0.75
N ALA A 130 12.30 2.19 -1.29
CA ALA A 130 12.78 3.56 -1.21
C ALA A 130 12.37 4.27 0.10
N TYR A 131 11.17 3.98 0.61
CA TYR A 131 10.56 4.78 1.68
C TYR A 131 10.32 4.04 2.99
N GLY A 132 10.44 2.72 3.04
CA GLY A 132 10.37 1.97 4.29
C GLY A 132 9.91 0.53 4.13
N LEU A 133 10.85 -0.41 4.19
CA LEU A 133 10.57 -1.84 4.14
C LEU A 133 9.72 -2.31 5.34
N ASP A 134 10.00 -1.82 6.54
CA ASP A 134 9.25 -2.17 7.76
C ASP A 134 7.79 -1.74 7.65
N GLU A 135 7.56 -0.56 7.10
CA GLU A 135 6.23 -0.02 6.88
C GLU A 135 5.47 -0.88 5.87
N GLY A 136 6.09 -1.19 4.72
CA GLY A 136 5.50 -2.06 3.70
C GLY A 136 5.13 -3.43 4.24
N LEU A 137 6.04 -4.06 5.00
CA LEU A 137 5.79 -5.35 5.62
C LEU A 137 4.63 -5.30 6.63
N THR A 138 4.49 -4.18 7.35
CA THR A 138 3.39 -3.98 8.29
C THR A 138 2.05 -3.90 7.56
N TRP A 139 1.98 -3.20 6.45
CA TRP A 139 0.75 -3.11 5.64
C TRP A 139 0.37 -4.46 5.02
N PHE A 140 1.31 -5.20 4.46
CA PHE A 140 1.04 -6.56 3.98
C PHE A 140 0.58 -7.50 5.09
N LYS A 141 1.21 -7.44 6.27
CA LYS A 141 0.79 -8.24 7.43
C LYS A 141 -0.65 -7.94 7.84
N ARG A 142 -1.04 -6.67 7.90
CA ARG A 142 -2.43 -6.28 8.22
C ARG A 142 -3.40 -6.76 7.16
N GLY A 143 -3.08 -6.58 5.88
CA GLY A 143 -3.93 -7.00 4.77
C GLY A 143 -4.12 -8.51 4.70
N LEU A 144 -3.06 -9.29 4.91
CA LEU A 144 -3.10 -10.76 4.88
C LEU A 144 -3.79 -11.36 6.13
N ALA A 145 -3.74 -10.65 7.28
CA ALA A 145 -4.41 -11.09 8.51
C ALA A 145 -5.90 -10.71 8.54
N GLY A 146 -6.33 -9.79 7.69
CA GLY A 146 -7.73 -9.36 7.58
C GLY A 146 -8.62 -10.54 7.21
N SER A 147 -9.76 -10.65 7.90
CA SER A 147 -10.71 -11.76 7.75
C SER A 147 -11.53 -11.75 6.44
N GLY A 148 -11.25 -10.79 5.55
CA GLY A 148 -11.91 -10.73 4.26
C GLY A 148 -11.36 -11.78 3.30
N THR A 149 -12.22 -12.38 2.49
CA THR A 149 -11.82 -13.20 1.35
C THR A 149 -11.17 -12.30 0.30
N LEU A 150 -9.86 -12.16 0.37
CA LEU A 150 -9.10 -11.54 -0.73
C LEU A 150 -9.20 -12.43 -1.96
N PRO A 151 -9.29 -11.87 -3.17
CA PRO A 151 -9.03 -12.64 -4.38
C PRO A 151 -7.69 -13.34 -4.27
N GLU A 152 -7.65 -14.64 -4.61
CA GLU A 152 -6.43 -15.45 -4.44
C GLU A 152 -5.24 -14.90 -5.23
N THR A 153 -5.49 -14.27 -6.38
CA THR A 153 -4.46 -13.57 -7.14
C THR A 153 -3.82 -12.44 -6.34
N LEU A 154 -4.65 -11.60 -5.71
CA LEU A 154 -4.18 -10.49 -4.88
C LEU A 154 -3.47 -10.98 -3.61
N ARG A 155 -3.94 -12.10 -3.04
CA ARG A 155 -3.28 -12.77 -1.92
C ARG A 155 -1.88 -13.24 -2.31
N ALA A 156 -1.75 -13.90 -3.45
CA ALA A 156 -0.46 -14.38 -3.97
C ALA A 156 0.52 -13.22 -4.17
N GLU A 157 0.08 -12.11 -4.80
CA GLU A 157 0.90 -10.92 -5.00
C GLU A 157 1.34 -10.28 -3.67
N ALA A 158 0.44 -10.17 -2.71
CA ALA A 158 0.75 -9.64 -1.39
C ALA A 158 1.79 -10.50 -0.63
N LEU A 159 1.65 -11.83 -0.70
CA LEU A 159 2.60 -12.79 -0.13
C LEU A 159 3.98 -12.68 -0.80
N ALA A 160 4.01 -12.56 -2.13
CA ALA A 160 5.25 -12.38 -2.88
C ALA A 160 6.01 -11.11 -2.44
N HIS A 161 5.33 -9.97 -2.35
CA HIS A 161 5.93 -8.73 -1.90
C HIS A 161 6.37 -8.79 -0.43
N ALA A 162 5.56 -9.36 0.45
CA ALA A 162 5.91 -9.54 1.85
C ALA A 162 7.15 -10.45 2.03
N GLY A 163 7.22 -11.54 1.27
CA GLY A 163 8.37 -12.44 1.24
C GLY A 163 9.64 -11.74 0.75
N TRP A 164 9.53 -10.97 -0.33
CA TRP A 164 10.64 -10.18 -0.85
C TRP A 164 11.16 -9.16 0.18
N ILE A 165 10.26 -8.42 0.84
CA ILE A 165 10.66 -7.46 1.89
C ILE A 165 11.34 -8.18 3.05
N ALA A 166 10.78 -9.30 3.54
CA ALA A 166 11.36 -10.06 4.62
C ALA A 166 12.77 -10.56 4.28
N ASN A 167 13.00 -11.00 3.03
CA ASN A 167 14.32 -11.37 2.54
C ASN A 167 15.31 -10.21 2.59
N PHE A 168 14.92 -9.02 2.14
CA PHE A 168 15.77 -7.83 2.20
C PHE A 168 16.09 -7.36 3.63
N GLN A 169 15.21 -7.67 4.58
CA GLN A 169 15.43 -7.42 6.01
C GLN A 169 16.31 -8.49 6.70
N GLY A 170 16.74 -9.52 5.96
CA GLY A 170 17.52 -10.63 6.52
C GLY A 170 16.66 -11.62 7.36
N ASN A 171 15.34 -11.48 7.36
CA ASN A 171 14.45 -12.42 8.05
C ASN A 171 14.12 -13.60 7.13
N TYR A 172 15.11 -14.46 6.92
CA TYR A 172 15.06 -15.54 5.93
C TYR A 172 14.01 -16.61 6.26
N GLU A 173 13.82 -16.94 7.53
CA GLU A 173 12.78 -17.89 7.96
C GLU A 173 11.38 -17.41 7.60
N ARG A 174 11.12 -16.12 7.82
CA ARG A 174 9.84 -15.51 7.47
C ARG A 174 9.68 -15.39 5.95
N ALA A 175 10.73 -15.01 5.25
CA ALA A 175 10.73 -14.91 3.79
C ALA A 175 10.39 -16.25 3.16
N HIS A 176 11.03 -17.33 3.62
CA HIS A 176 10.77 -18.70 3.16
C HIS A 176 9.30 -19.09 3.32
N ARG A 177 8.76 -18.93 4.53
CA ARG A 177 7.35 -19.27 4.79
C ARG A 177 6.37 -18.50 3.90
N LEU A 178 6.60 -17.19 3.70
CA LEU A 178 5.75 -16.36 2.86
C LEU A 178 5.83 -16.76 1.38
N LEU A 179 7.02 -17.10 0.89
CA LEU A 179 7.22 -17.54 -0.50
C LEU A 179 6.67 -18.95 -0.75
N GLU A 180 6.74 -19.86 0.24
CA GLU A 180 6.08 -21.17 0.17
C GLU A 180 4.55 -21.01 0.13
N GLU A 181 3.99 -20.17 1.00
CA GLU A 181 2.56 -19.87 1.01
C GLU A 181 2.12 -19.25 -0.33
N ASN A 182 2.90 -18.29 -0.86
CA ASN A 182 2.67 -17.72 -2.19
C ASN A 182 2.63 -18.83 -3.26
N HIS A 183 3.59 -19.75 -3.25
CA HIS A 183 3.64 -20.83 -4.22
C HIS A 183 2.44 -21.77 -4.08
N ALA A 184 2.02 -22.12 -2.86
CA ALA A 184 0.85 -22.96 -2.62
C ALA A 184 -0.44 -22.30 -3.17
N VAL A 185 -0.70 -21.03 -2.85
CA VAL A 185 -1.83 -20.26 -3.37
C VAL A 185 -1.77 -20.17 -4.91
N SER A 186 -0.59 -19.92 -5.47
CA SER A 186 -0.40 -19.85 -6.92
C SER A 186 -0.74 -21.16 -7.62
N LYS A 187 -0.42 -22.29 -7.02
CA LYS A 187 -0.79 -23.64 -7.56
C LYS A 187 -2.29 -23.86 -7.55
N GLU A 188 -2.99 -23.45 -6.50
CA GLU A 188 -4.44 -23.57 -6.39
C GLU A 188 -5.16 -22.71 -7.45
N LEU A 189 -4.62 -21.54 -7.77
CA LEU A 189 -5.09 -20.69 -8.87
C LEU A 189 -5.00 -21.36 -10.24
N GLY A 190 -4.02 -22.24 -10.44
CA GLY A 190 -3.82 -22.96 -11.68
C GLY A 190 -3.33 -22.11 -12.88
N ASP A 191 -3.08 -20.82 -12.68
CA ASP A 191 -2.51 -19.94 -13.70
C ASP A 191 -1.01 -20.24 -13.86
N LYS A 192 -0.62 -20.71 -15.03
CA LYS A 192 0.75 -21.14 -15.33
C LYS A 192 1.78 -20.03 -15.16
N GLN A 193 1.41 -18.78 -15.44
CA GLN A 193 2.31 -17.64 -15.34
C GLN A 193 2.55 -17.27 -13.87
N ILE A 194 1.50 -17.25 -13.07
CA ILE A 194 1.59 -16.99 -11.64
C ILE A 194 2.38 -18.08 -10.94
N VAL A 195 2.11 -19.36 -11.25
CA VAL A 195 2.87 -20.51 -10.74
C VAL A 195 4.35 -20.41 -11.11
N ALA A 196 4.67 -20.12 -12.37
CA ALA A 196 6.06 -19.99 -12.81
C ALA A 196 6.78 -18.83 -12.07
N THR A 197 6.12 -17.70 -11.91
CA THR A 197 6.67 -16.55 -11.16
C THR A 197 6.96 -16.91 -9.71
N SER A 198 6.01 -17.56 -9.02
CA SER A 198 6.20 -17.99 -7.63
C SER A 198 7.32 -19.01 -7.46
N LEU A 199 7.46 -19.96 -8.41
CA LEU A 199 8.57 -20.91 -8.44
C LEU A 199 9.93 -20.23 -8.64
N ILE A 200 10.00 -19.24 -9.51
CA ILE A 200 11.24 -18.47 -9.74
C ILE A 200 11.62 -17.73 -8.46
N GLN A 201 10.69 -17.07 -7.81
CA GLN A 201 10.95 -16.34 -6.57
C GLN A 201 11.43 -17.26 -5.44
N LEU A 202 10.74 -18.38 -5.22
CA LEU A 202 11.14 -19.38 -4.23
C LEU A 202 12.49 -20.01 -4.56
N GLY A 203 12.71 -20.38 -5.81
CA GLY A 203 13.97 -20.96 -6.28
C GLY A 203 15.15 -20.01 -6.13
N GLN A 204 14.99 -18.73 -6.45
CA GLN A 204 16.01 -17.71 -6.23
C GLN A 204 16.32 -17.56 -4.74
N PHE A 205 15.31 -17.50 -3.89
CA PHE A 205 15.49 -17.44 -2.45
C PHE A 205 16.30 -18.65 -1.94
N LEU A 206 15.90 -19.87 -2.28
CA LEU A 206 16.58 -21.10 -1.87
C LEU A 206 18.02 -21.19 -2.39
N THR A 207 18.26 -20.73 -3.59
CA THR A 207 19.63 -20.70 -4.16
C THR A 207 20.53 -19.74 -3.40
N MET A 208 20.00 -18.63 -2.93
CA MET A 208 20.77 -17.61 -2.20
C MET A 208 20.99 -17.98 -0.73
N HIS A 209 20.05 -18.69 -0.10
CA HIS A 209 20.01 -18.88 1.36
C HIS A 209 19.86 -20.34 1.82
N GLY A 210 19.68 -21.31 0.92
CA GLY A 210 19.42 -22.71 1.25
C GLY A 210 20.51 -23.35 2.14
N SER A 211 21.75 -23.03 1.87
CA SER A 211 22.89 -23.51 2.69
C SER A 211 22.95 -22.90 4.10
N GLU A 212 22.41 -21.71 4.31
CA GLU A 212 22.32 -21.08 5.64
C GLU A 212 21.21 -21.71 6.47
N GLN A 213 20.08 -22.07 5.86
CA GLN A 213 18.99 -22.75 6.55
C GLN A 213 19.38 -24.15 7.02
N GLU A 214 20.06 -24.94 6.19
CA GLU A 214 20.58 -26.26 6.57
C GLU A 214 21.57 -26.16 7.75
N ARG A 215 22.39 -25.09 7.80
CA ARG A 215 23.29 -24.83 8.94
C ARG A 215 22.54 -24.46 10.21
N VAL A 216 21.46 -23.69 10.13
CA VAL A 216 20.65 -23.30 11.31
C VAL A 216 19.88 -24.49 11.84
N GLU A 217 19.34 -25.34 10.98
CA GLU A 217 18.65 -26.57 11.37
C GLU A 217 19.62 -27.57 12.02
N SER A 218 20.82 -27.76 11.46
CA SER A 218 21.83 -28.64 12.05
C SER A 218 22.28 -28.19 13.45
N LEU A 219 22.38 -26.89 13.69
CA LEU A 219 22.71 -26.30 15.00
C LEU A 219 21.56 -26.42 16.03
N ARG A 220 20.32 -26.50 15.57
CA ARG A 220 19.15 -26.74 16.44
C ARG A 220 19.04 -28.20 16.87
N ASP A 221 19.43 -29.12 16.01
CA ASP A 221 19.42 -30.56 16.32
C ASP A 221 20.56 -31.01 17.23
N GLU A 222 21.60 -30.18 17.40
CA GLU A 222 22.73 -30.42 18.29
C GLU A 222 22.54 -29.85 19.73
N THR A 223 21.40 -29.17 20.03
CA THR A 223 21.11 -28.54 21.33
C THR A 223 19.94 -29.19 22.02
#